data_7a6706e00af9aa6e466c59c0668acabe
#
_entry.id   7a6706e00af9aa6e466c59c0668acabe
#
_cell.length_a   1.000
_cell.length_b   1.000
_cell.length_c   1.000
_cell.angle_alpha   90.00
_cell.angle_beta   90.00
_cell.angle_gamma   90.00
#
_symmetry.space_group_name_H-M   'P 1'
#
loop_
_entity.id
_entity.type
_entity.pdbx_description
1 polymer ?
#
loop_
_entity_poly.entity_id
_entity_poly.type
_entity_poly.pdbx_seq_one_letter_code
_entity_poly.pdbx_strand_id
1 'polypeptide(L)'
;EHNTLLFETTNQAVRVWLGDELLYQRGIFAGRRFDEGRQFDLVPIPDLPAAEFLTFELYSNADSYLGKFDTLILDTETAQIQRLFFYDIPVVLALPVAMLMVLIMLIYYHYSPKDWKWLYIDIIGFLLVFGGWLISASTVKDLFIDKPVFWWYALNMFDYVLPITANLILYELLRDKAYARMESIVGANVLLFFLAMSGEALGVHTMDLFRIVYYPLLAVGDGLAFYWCIRAAREGAVLCRAVLAPTAAFMFFGILDGMDGHFYLLPWRTFTTPIGIYAFMYFVIEILRQQLRDERELAMRT
;
A
#
# COMPACT_ATOMS: atom_id res chain seq x y z
N GLU A 1 17.68 -9.62 -30.12
CA GLU A 1 17.25 -9.22 -28.78
C GLU A 1 18.11 -10.00 -27.80
N HIS A 2 18.72 -9.29 -26.82
CA HIS A 2 19.54 -9.93 -25.81
C HIS A 2 18.65 -10.56 -24.75
N ASN A 3 19.03 -11.72 -24.24
CA ASN A 3 18.38 -12.34 -23.10
C ASN A 3 18.58 -11.46 -21.86
N THR A 4 17.50 -11.22 -21.12
CA THR A 4 17.51 -10.42 -19.90
C THR A 4 16.96 -11.25 -18.75
N LEU A 5 17.70 -11.31 -17.67
CA LEU A 5 17.28 -11.95 -16.44
C LEU A 5 16.52 -10.94 -15.58
N LEU A 6 15.29 -11.27 -15.26
CA LEU A 6 14.47 -10.55 -14.26
C LEU A 6 14.50 -11.32 -12.96
N PHE A 7 14.83 -10.64 -11.87
CA PHE A 7 14.67 -11.18 -10.53
C PHE A 7 14.30 -10.09 -9.55
N GLU A 8 13.67 -10.51 -8.46
CA GLU A 8 13.31 -9.62 -7.36
C GLU A 8 14.09 -10.02 -6.11
N THR A 9 14.65 -9.02 -5.43
CA THR A 9 15.27 -9.20 -4.11
C THR A 9 14.70 -8.18 -3.12
N THR A 10 14.59 -8.60 -1.87
CA THR A 10 14.14 -7.75 -0.76
C THR A 10 15.21 -7.73 0.31
N ASN A 11 15.67 -6.51 0.66
CA ASN A 11 16.70 -6.26 1.70
C ASN A 11 17.97 -7.08 1.55
N GLN A 12 18.39 -7.30 0.29
CA GLN A 12 19.61 -8.02 -0.04
C GLN A 12 20.46 -7.22 -1.03
N ALA A 13 21.75 -7.16 -0.80
CA ALA A 13 22.71 -6.82 -1.84
C ALA A 13 22.95 -8.05 -2.72
N VAL A 14 23.12 -7.84 -4.01
CA VAL A 14 23.25 -8.90 -5.00
C VAL A 14 24.39 -8.62 -5.98
N ARG A 15 25.20 -9.66 -6.27
CA ARG A 15 26.09 -9.72 -7.41
C ARG A 15 25.72 -10.91 -8.27
N VAL A 16 25.76 -10.71 -9.57
CA VAL A 16 25.53 -11.77 -10.58
C VAL A 16 26.79 -11.94 -11.38
N TRP A 17 27.31 -13.15 -11.38
CA TRP A 17 28.54 -13.54 -12.08
C TRP A 17 28.21 -14.52 -13.19
N LEU A 18 28.93 -14.41 -14.32
CA LEU A 18 28.99 -15.42 -15.36
C LEU A 18 30.42 -15.99 -15.41
N GLY A 19 30.58 -17.22 -14.93
CA GLY A 19 31.91 -17.73 -14.65
C GLY A 19 32.64 -16.80 -13.67
N ASP A 20 33.75 -16.20 -14.13
CA ASP A 20 34.56 -15.23 -13.35
C ASP A 20 34.23 -13.76 -13.68
N GLU A 21 33.33 -13.50 -14.61
CA GLU A 21 32.96 -12.14 -15.04
C GLU A 21 31.76 -11.61 -14.19
N LEU A 22 31.94 -10.41 -13.59
CA LEU A 22 30.87 -9.72 -12.87
C LEU A 22 29.94 -9.03 -13.87
N LEU A 23 28.72 -9.55 -14.05
CA LEU A 23 27.72 -8.96 -14.92
C LEU A 23 26.93 -7.82 -14.26
N TYR A 24 26.64 -7.96 -12.97
CA TYR A 24 25.78 -7.03 -12.25
C TYR A 24 26.11 -6.95 -10.76
N GLN A 25 25.98 -5.76 -10.19
CA GLN A 25 26.07 -5.56 -8.75
C GLN A 25 25.11 -4.48 -8.30
N ARG A 26 24.35 -4.79 -7.23
CA ARG A 26 23.53 -3.84 -6.51
C ARG A 26 23.70 -4.00 -5.01
N GLY A 27 23.66 -2.86 -4.29
CA GLY A 27 23.78 -2.84 -2.83
C GLY A 27 25.22 -2.89 -2.33
N ILE A 28 25.39 -2.93 -1.01
CA ILE A 28 26.67 -2.91 -0.33
C ILE A 28 26.90 -4.22 0.43
N PHE A 29 27.99 -4.89 0.11
CA PHE A 29 28.43 -6.15 0.72
C PHE A 29 29.25 -5.91 2.01
N ALA A 30 28.73 -5.03 2.89
CA ALA A 30 29.35 -4.75 4.18
C ALA A 30 28.25 -4.33 5.16
N GLY A 31 28.48 -4.52 6.45
CA GLY A 31 27.51 -4.16 7.49
C GLY A 31 26.96 -2.75 7.30
N ARG A 32 25.65 -2.64 7.15
CA ARG A 32 24.91 -1.39 7.00
C ARG A 32 23.96 -1.16 8.16
N ARG A 33 23.63 0.11 8.39
CA ARG A 33 22.62 0.51 9.37
C ARG A 33 21.20 0.36 8.83
N PHE A 34 21.01 0.49 7.52
CA PHE A 34 19.71 0.51 6.85
C PHE A 34 19.56 -0.66 5.87
N ASP A 35 18.35 -1.02 5.58
CA ASP A 35 17.99 -2.04 4.61
C ASP A 35 18.40 -1.68 3.18
N GLU A 36 18.57 -2.69 2.32
CA GLU A 36 18.90 -2.48 0.90
C GLU A 36 17.66 -2.14 0.05
N GLY A 37 16.47 -2.32 0.60
CA GLY A 37 15.20 -2.08 -0.08
C GLY A 37 14.69 -3.28 -0.88
N ARG A 38 13.62 -3.06 -1.63
CA ARG A 38 12.99 -4.03 -2.52
C ARG A 38 13.02 -3.51 -3.94
N GLN A 39 13.47 -4.33 -4.89
CA GLN A 39 13.56 -3.95 -6.30
C GLN A 39 13.50 -5.16 -7.22
N PHE A 40 12.95 -4.93 -8.41
CA PHE A 40 13.12 -5.78 -9.57
C PHE A 40 14.37 -5.37 -10.35
N ASP A 41 15.28 -6.32 -10.55
CA ASP A 41 16.53 -6.12 -11.27
C ASP A 41 16.42 -6.74 -12.66
N LEU A 42 16.79 -5.97 -13.69
CA LEU A 42 16.88 -6.40 -15.09
C LEU A 42 18.35 -6.49 -15.45
N VAL A 43 18.86 -7.71 -15.63
CA VAL A 43 20.28 -7.97 -15.91
C VAL A 43 20.42 -8.53 -17.33
N PRO A 44 21.02 -7.78 -18.26
CA PRO A 44 21.34 -8.31 -19.59
C PRO A 44 22.32 -9.48 -19.45
N ILE A 45 21.97 -10.61 -20.07
CA ILE A 45 22.83 -11.80 -20.09
C ILE A 45 23.40 -11.91 -21.50
N PRO A 46 24.75 -11.93 -21.67
CA PRO A 46 25.36 -12.21 -22.95
C PRO A 46 25.03 -13.63 -23.40
N ASP A 47 25.24 -13.93 -24.70
CA ASP A 47 25.02 -15.26 -25.23
C ASP A 47 25.87 -16.28 -24.46
N LEU A 48 25.19 -17.17 -23.72
CA LEU A 48 25.83 -18.13 -22.82
C LEU A 48 26.54 -19.23 -23.65
N PRO A 49 27.84 -19.41 -23.45
CA PRO A 49 28.48 -20.66 -23.89
C PRO A 49 27.84 -21.84 -23.14
N ALA A 50 27.66 -22.97 -23.80
CA ALA A 50 26.86 -24.10 -23.32
C ALA A 50 27.31 -24.77 -22.01
N ALA A 51 28.30 -24.20 -21.29
CA ALA A 51 28.90 -24.78 -20.09
C ALA A 51 29.12 -23.79 -18.94
N GLU A 52 28.60 -22.56 -19.01
CA GLU A 52 28.82 -21.58 -17.95
C GLU A 52 27.60 -21.46 -17.03
N PHE A 53 27.87 -21.19 -15.73
CA PHE A 53 26.86 -21.04 -14.72
C PHE A 53 26.73 -19.57 -14.33
N LEU A 54 25.48 -19.13 -14.08
CA LEU A 54 25.20 -17.89 -13.40
C LEU A 54 25.32 -18.13 -11.89
N THR A 55 26.19 -17.38 -11.23
CA THR A 55 26.38 -17.43 -9.78
C THR A 55 25.85 -16.16 -9.13
N PHE A 56 25.04 -16.33 -8.10
CA PHE A 56 24.51 -15.23 -7.29
C PHE A 56 25.25 -15.16 -5.96
N GLU A 57 25.88 -14.03 -5.68
CA GLU A 57 26.42 -13.71 -4.37
C GLU A 57 25.46 -12.76 -3.66
N LEU A 58 24.98 -13.14 -2.48
CA LEU A 58 23.95 -12.42 -1.73
C LEU A 58 24.47 -12.01 -0.37
N TYR A 59 24.11 -10.81 0.07
CA TYR A 59 24.38 -10.32 1.40
C TYR A 59 23.14 -9.62 1.97
N SER A 60 22.79 -9.91 3.21
CA SER A 60 21.72 -9.23 3.95
C SER A 60 22.13 -9.02 5.39
N ASN A 61 21.68 -7.92 6.00
CA ASN A 61 21.81 -7.67 7.43
C ASN A 61 20.82 -8.49 8.27
N ALA A 62 19.80 -9.08 7.63
CA ALA A 62 18.77 -9.87 8.29
C ALA A 62 18.68 -11.26 7.64
N ASP A 63 18.93 -12.29 8.42
CA ASP A 63 18.92 -13.70 7.96
C ASP A 63 17.59 -14.11 7.35
N SER A 64 16.49 -13.45 7.75
CA SER A 64 15.13 -13.73 7.24
C SER A 64 14.96 -13.43 5.74
N TYR A 65 15.81 -12.58 5.17
CA TYR A 65 15.76 -12.21 3.75
C TYR A 65 16.80 -12.94 2.91
N LEU A 66 17.88 -13.44 3.53
CA LEU A 66 19.01 -14.01 2.80
C LEU A 66 18.59 -15.21 1.96
N GLY A 67 18.94 -15.17 0.67
CA GLY A 67 18.68 -16.25 -0.28
C GLY A 67 17.25 -16.33 -0.80
N LYS A 68 16.38 -15.39 -0.46
CA LYS A 68 15.02 -15.34 -0.99
C LYS A 68 14.99 -14.61 -2.34
N PHE A 69 14.65 -15.35 -3.37
CA PHE A 69 14.28 -14.83 -4.68
C PHE A 69 12.79 -15.05 -4.90
N ASP A 70 12.06 -13.98 -5.14
CA ASP A 70 10.63 -14.12 -5.40
C ASP A 70 10.33 -14.42 -6.86
N THR A 71 11.19 -13.98 -7.75
CA THR A 71 11.06 -14.17 -9.20
C THR A 71 12.45 -14.40 -9.79
N LEU A 72 12.59 -15.34 -10.71
CA LEU A 72 13.80 -15.55 -11.49
C LEU A 72 13.39 -16.01 -12.89
N ILE A 73 13.39 -15.10 -13.86
CA ILE A 73 12.87 -15.34 -15.19
C ILE A 73 13.84 -14.83 -16.24
N LEU A 74 14.21 -15.69 -17.18
CA LEU A 74 15.02 -15.34 -18.35
C LEU A 74 14.10 -15.19 -19.57
N ASP A 75 14.14 -14.02 -20.21
CA ASP A 75 13.35 -13.68 -21.40
C ASP A 75 13.99 -12.49 -22.11
N THR A 76 13.37 -11.99 -23.17
CA THR A 76 13.81 -10.74 -23.82
C THR A 76 13.52 -9.53 -22.91
N GLU A 77 14.32 -8.46 -23.03
CA GLU A 77 14.13 -7.24 -22.26
C GLU A 77 12.71 -6.67 -22.44
N THR A 78 12.20 -6.64 -23.65
CA THR A 78 10.85 -6.18 -23.97
C THR A 78 9.79 -6.99 -23.25
N ALA A 79 9.92 -8.32 -23.22
CA ALA A 79 8.98 -9.21 -22.53
C ALA A 79 9.03 -8.99 -21.00
N GLN A 80 10.21 -8.77 -20.44
CA GLN A 80 10.36 -8.47 -19.00
C GLN A 80 9.73 -7.14 -18.62
N ILE A 81 9.96 -6.07 -19.40
CA ILE A 81 9.32 -4.76 -19.18
C ILE A 81 7.79 -4.88 -19.29
N GLN A 82 7.26 -5.58 -20.32
CA GLN A 82 5.82 -5.81 -20.41
C GLN A 82 5.27 -6.56 -19.19
N ARG A 83 6.00 -7.54 -18.67
CA ARG A 83 5.61 -8.28 -17.47
C ARG A 83 5.50 -7.40 -16.25
N LEU A 84 6.47 -6.49 -16.02
CA LEU A 84 6.40 -5.52 -14.92
C LEU A 84 5.17 -4.60 -15.05
N PHE A 85 4.84 -4.13 -16.26
CA PHE A 85 3.61 -3.37 -16.49
C PHE A 85 2.34 -4.19 -16.20
N PHE A 86 2.32 -5.47 -16.56
CA PHE A 86 1.19 -6.35 -16.24
C PHE A 86 1.03 -6.57 -14.74
N TYR A 87 2.12 -6.64 -13.99
CA TYR A 87 2.06 -6.73 -12.53
C TYR A 87 1.42 -5.48 -11.92
N ASP A 88 1.56 -4.33 -12.54
CA ASP A 88 1.08 -3.04 -12.03
C ASP A 88 -0.29 -2.63 -12.57
N ILE A 89 -0.97 -3.42 -13.38
CA ILE A 89 -2.30 -3.05 -13.93
C ILE A 89 -3.25 -2.52 -12.84
N PRO A 90 -3.45 -3.17 -11.68
CA PRO A 90 -4.34 -2.66 -10.65
C PRO A 90 -3.92 -1.29 -10.12
N VAL A 91 -2.61 -1.06 -9.96
CA VAL A 91 -2.05 0.22 -9.50
C VAL A 91 -2.25 1.31 -10.55
N VAL A 92 -1.90 1.01 -11.81
CA VAL A 92 -2.02 1.95 -12.95
C VAL A 92 -3.47 2.39 -13.15
N LEU A 93 -4.44 1.50 -12.94
CA LEU A 93 -5.86 1.83 -13.04
C LEU A 93 -6.38 2.58 -11.81
N ALA A 94 -5.94 2.23 -10.60
CA ALA A 94 -6.43 2.80 -9.36
C ALA A 94 -5.89 4.22 -9.09
N LEU A 95 -4.63 4.49 -9.44
CA LEU A 95 -3.99 5.77 -9.13
C LEU A 95 -4.68 6.97 -9.77
N PRO A 96 -5.02 6.99 -11.07
CA PRO A 96 -5.77 8.10 -11.68
C PRO A 96 -7.16 8.29 -11.04
N VAL A 97 -7.83 7.21 -10.64
CA VAL A 97 -9.13 7.27 -9.96
C VAL A 97 -8.98 7.94 -8.60
N ALA A 98 -7.97 7.55 -7.81
CA ALA A 98 -7.70 8.18 -6.52
C ALA A 98 -7.39 9.68 -6.68
N MET A 99 -6.55 10.06 -7.64
CA MET A 99 -6.21 11.46 -7.91
C MET A 99 -7.41 12.29 -8.38
N LEU A 100 -8.28 11.72 -9.23
CA LEU A 100 -9.52 12.38 -9.64
C LEU A 100 -10.44 12.60 -8.43
N MET A 101 -10.57 11.62 -7.53
CA MET A 101 -11.36 11.78 -6.32
C MET A 101 -10.78 12.86 -5.40
N VAL A 102 -9.45 12.97 -5.26
CA VAL A 102 -8.81 14.08 -4.52
C VAL A 102 -9.24 15.43 -5.08
N LEU A 103 -9.18 15.60 -6.41
CA LEU A 103 -9.59 16.86 -7.06
C LEU A 103 -11.07 17.18 -6.80
N ILE A 104 -11.95 16.19 -6.92
CA ILE A 104 -13.37 16.35 -6.63
C ILE A 104 -13.57 16.75 -5.17
N MET A 105 -12.93 16.05 -4.21
CA MET A 105 -13.06 16.35 -2.79
C MET A 105 -12.51 17.73 -2.42
N LEU A 106 -11.43 18.20 -3.05
CA LEU A 106 -10.91 19.55 -2.86
C LEU A 106 -11.91 20.62 -3.32
N ILE A 107 -12.58 20.42 -4.45
CA ILE A 107 -13.61 21.32 -4.95
C ILE A 107 -14.77 21.39 -3.94
N TYR A 108 -15.28 20.24 -3.53
CA TYR A 108 -16.40 20.18 -2.56
C TYR A 108 -16.00 20.74 -1.19
N TYR A 109 -14.79 20.46 -0.70
CA TYR A 109 -14.27 21.07 0.52
C TYR A 109 -14.35 22.59 0.52
N HIS A 110 -14.05 23.21 -0.64
CA HIS A 110 -14.08 24.68 -0.76
C HIS A 110 -15.49 25.24 -0.60
N TYR A 111 -16.49 24.59 -1.18
CA TYR A 111 -17.87 25.08 -1.22
C TYR A 111 -18.74 24.54 -0.07
N SER A 112 -18.29 23.55 0.67
CA SER A 112 -19.10 22.87 1.69
C SER A 112 -19.25 23.64 3.00
N PRO A 113 -20.37 23.43 3.71
CA PRO A 113 -20.58 23.89 5.09
C PRO A 113 -19.49 23.36 6.04
N LYS A 114 -19.30 24.06 7.17
CA LYS A 114 -18.24 23.73 8.14
C LYS A 114 -18.34 22.30 8.68
N ASP A 115 -19.55 21.79 8.85
CA ASP A 115 -19.79 20.46 9.44
C ASP A 115 -19.27 19.30 8.56
N TRP A 116 -19.17 19.50 7.24
CA TRP A 116 -18.66 18.50 6.30
C TRP A 116 -17.15 18.59 6.06
N LYS A 117 -16.50 19.71 6.45
CA LYS A 117 -15.10 19.96 6.08
C LYS A 117 -14.13 18.96 6.65
N TRP A 118 -14.34 18.49 7.89
CA TRP A 118 -13.46 17.49 8.49
C TRP A 118 -13.52 16.17 7.76
N LEU A 119 -14.72 15.70 7.41
CA LEU A 119 -14.87 14.48 6.62
C LEU A 119 -14.17 14.57 5.26
N TYR A 120 -14.24 15.73 4.58
CA TYR A 120 -13.52 15.92 3.31
C TYR A 120 -12.01 15.92 3.50
N ILE A 121 -11.48 16.54 4.55
CA ILE A 121 -10.05 16.52 4.86
C ILE A 121 -9.57 15.09 5.09
N ASP A 122 -10.31 14.30 5.86
CA ASP A 122 -9.96 12.91 6.15
C ASP A 122 -9.98 12.04 4.88
N ILE A 123 -10.98 12.24 4.00
CA ILE A 123 -11.05 11.54 2.71
C ILE A 123 -9.89 11.95 1.80
N ILE A 124 -9.57 13.24 1.70
CA ILE A 124 -8.43 13.74 0.92
C ILE A 124 -7.13 13.15 1.49
N GLY A 125 -6.96 13.19 2.80
CA GLY A 125 -5.81 12.60 3.50
C GLY A 125 -5.65 11.11 3.20
N PHE A 126 -6.73 10.34 3.30
CA PHE A 126 -6.75 8.92 2.96
C PHE A 126 -6.35 8.68 1.49
N LEU A 127 -6.94 9.42 0.55
CA LEU A 127 -6.67 9.25 -0.89
C LEU A 127 -5.22 9.61 -1.26
N LEU A 128 -4.63 10.64 -0.63
CA LEU A 128 -3.23 11.01 -0.83
C LEU A 128 -2.28 9.95 -0.26
N VAL A 129 -2.56 9.44 0.93
CA VAL A 129 -1.78 8.36 1.55
C VAL A 129 -1.90 7.09 0.72
N PHE A 130 -3.11 6.74 0.27
CA PHE A 130 -3.37 5.60 -0.60
C PHE A 130 -2.65 5.73 -1.95
N GLY A 131 -2.68 6.92 -2.57
CA GLY A 131 -1.92 7.21 -3.80
C GLY A 131 -0.41 7.07 -3.61
N GLY A 132 0.12 7.56 -2.49
CA GLY A 132 1.53 7.39 -2.11
C GLY A 132 1.89 5.92 -1.90
N TRP A 133 1.01 5.15 -1.25
CA TRP A 133 1.14 3.70 -1.09
C TRP A 133 1.16 2.99 -2.45
N LEU A 134 0.20 3.31 -3.34
CA LEU A 134 0.14 2.75 -4.70
C LEU A 134 1.44 2.96 -5.47
N ILE A 135 1.98 4.20 -5.47
CA ILE A 135 3.24 4.50 -6.15
C ILE A 135 4.40 3.71 -5.53
N SER A 136 4.46 3.64 -4.19
CA SER A 136 5.54 2.93 -3.48
C SER A 136 5.46 1.42 -3.66
N ALA A 137 4.26 0.85 -3.84
CA ALA A 137 4.02 -0.57 -4.09
C ALA A 137 4.21 -0.98 -5.56
N SER A 138 4.18 -0.02 -6.50
CA SER A 138 4.35 -0.25 -7.94
C SER A 138 5.70 -0.90 -8.25
N THR A 139 5.73 -1.80 -9.22
CA THR A 139 6.97 -2.37 -9.76
C THR A 139 7.56 -1.52 -10.88
N VAL A 140 6.69 -0.84 -11.63
CA VAL A 140 7.08 0.01 -12.77
C VAL A 140 7.88 1.25 -12.31
N LYS A 141 7.71 1.70 -11.05
CA LYS A 141 8.50 2.82 -10.52
C LYS A 141 10.01 2.59 -10.60
N ASP A 142 10.43 1.32 -10.46
CA ASP A 142 11.86 0.95 -10.47
C ASP A 142 12.51 1.20 -11.84
N LEU A 143 11.71 1.24 -12.92
CA LEU A 143 12.18 1.62 -14.26
C LEU A 143 12.48 3.12 -14.41
N PHE A 144 11.89 3.97 -13.57
CA PHE A 144 12.02 5.43 -13.65
C PHE A 144 12.88 6.02 -12.54
N ILE A 145 12.83 5.45 -11.34
CA ILE A 145 13.47 6.01 -10.14
C ILE A 145 14.17 4.89 -9.39
N ASP A 146 15.45 4.72 -9.67
CA ASP A 146 16.33 3.75 -9.01
C ASP A 146 16.71 4.24 -7.59
N LYS A 147 15.79 4.06 -6.64
CA LYS A 147 15.96 4.40 -5.22
C LYS A 147 15.28 3.35 -4.32
N PRO A 148 15.73 2.08 -4.33
CA PRO A 148 15.05 0.97 -3.66
C PRO A 148 14.90 1.19 -2.15
N VAL A 149 15.89 1.77 -1.49
CA VAL A 149 15.85 2.09 -0.06
C VAL A 149 14.76 3.11 0.25
N PHE A 150 14.66 4.18 -0.55
CA PHE A 150 13.61 5.19 -0.38
C PHE A 150 12.21 4.58 -0.54
N TRP A 151 12.01 3.76 -1.59
CA TRP A 151 10.72 3.14 -1.85
C TRP A 151 10.33 2.12 -0.79
N TRP A 152 11.30 1.40 -0.24
CA TRP A 152 11.07 0.49 0.87
C TRP A 152 10.54 1.21 2.11
N TYR A 153 11.20 2.29 2.53
CA TYR A 153 10.76 3.06 3.69
C TYR A 153 9.44 3.80 3.42
N ALA A 154 9.24 4.33 2.21
CA ALA A 154 7.99 4.97 1.82
C ALA A 154 6.81 3.98 1.86
N LEU A 155 6.97 2.78 1.30
CA LEU A 155 5.95 1.73 1.34
C LEU A 155 5.58 1.37 2.78
N ASN A 156 6.58 1.07 3.61
CA ASN A 156 6.34 0.72 5.02
C ASN A 156 5.69 1.88 5.80
N MET A 157 6.12 3.11 5.58
CA MET A 157 5.50 4.28 6.20
C MET A 157 4.02 4.40 5.80
N PHE A 158 3.70 4.26 4.53
CA PHE A 158 2.32 4.33 4.06
C PHE A 158 1.48 3.15 4.56
N ASP A 159 2.04 1.95 4.71
CA ASP A 159 1.35 0.80 5.32
C ASP A 159 0.86 1.12 6.74
N TYR A 160 1.66 1.83 7.54
CA TYR A 160 1.25 2.24 8.90
C TYR A 160 0.30 3.43 8.92
N VAL A 161 0.42 4.38 7.99
CA VAL A 161 -0.39 5.61 7.96
C VAL A 161 -1.76 5.37 7.32
N LEU A 162 -1.88 4.44 6.38
CA LEU A 162 -3.11 4.15 5.65
C LEU A 162 -4.30 3.80 6.57
N PRO A 163 -4.18 2.86 7.54
CA PRO A 163 -5.28 2.58 8.45
C PRO A 163 -5.57 3.73 9.42
N ILE A 164 -4.58 4.57 9.76
CA ILE A 164 -4.84 5.78 10.56
C ILE A 164 -5.81 6.69 9.82
N THR A 165 -5.52 6.99 8.55
CA THR A 165 -6.36 7.88 7.74
C THR A 165 -7.72 7.26 7.40
N ALA A 166 -7.79 5.95 7.17
CA ALA A 166 -9.06 5.24 6.99
C ALA A 166 -9.93 5.29 8.25
N ASN A 167 -9.33 5.09 9.43
CA ASN A 167 -10.03 5.14 10.71
C ASN A 167 -10.45 6.56 11.11
N LEU A 168 -9.78 7.62 10.63
CA LEU A 168 -10.25 9.01 10.81
C LEU A 168 -11.56 9.24 10.07
N ILE A 169 -11.74 8.73 8.86
CA ILE A 169 -13.03 8.79 8.16
C ILE A 169 -14.14 8.13 8.99
N LEU A 170 -13.87 6.92 9.52
CA LEU A 170 -14.83 6.20 10.35
C LEU A 170 -15.10 6.92 11.68
N TYR A 171 -14.09 7.58 12.24
CA TYR A 171 -14.23 8.43 13.41
C TYR A 171 -15.24 9.57 13.17
N GLU A 172 -15.10 10.32 12.06
CA GLU A 172 -16.04 11.38 11.73
C GLU A 172 -17.47 10.85 11.53
N LEU A 173 -17.64 9.68 10.89
CA LEU A 173 -18.95 9.08 10.69
C LEU A 173 -19.62 8.55 11.98
N LEU A 174 -18.81 8.18 12.97
CA LEU A 174 -19.26 7.57 14.23
C LEU A 174 -19.15 8.50 15.44
N ARG A 175 -18.70 9.74 15.25
CA ARG A 175 -18.41 10.71 16.31
C ARG A 175 -19.58 10.89 17.32
N ASP A 176 -20.80 10.91 16.81
CA ASP A 176 -22.00 11.11 17.64
C ASP A 176 -22.51 9.79 18.27
N LYS A 177 -21.80 8.68 18.10
CA LYS A 177 -22.19 7.36 18.59
C LYS A 177 -21.42 7.02 19.87
N ALA A 178 -22.04 7.18 21.02
CA ALA A 178 -21.42 6.96 22.33
C ALA A 178 -20.83 5.55 22.54
N TYR A 179 -21.23 4.56 21.75
CA TYR A 179 -20.70 3.20 21.81
C TYR A 179 -19.43 2.99 20.99
N ALA A 180 -19.12 3.90 20.07
CA ALA A 180 -17.93 3.78 19.21
C ALA A 180 -16.75 4.52 19.85
N ARG A 181 -15.68 3.78 20.13
CA ARG A 181 -14.44 4.32 20.73
C ARG A 181 -13.34 4.43 19.67
N MET A 182 -13.64 5.15 18.57
CA MET A 182 -12.71 5.28 17.45
C MET A 182 -11.40 5.97 17.83
N GLU A 183 -11.43 6.92 18.82
CA GLU A 183 -10.22 7.58 19.32
C GLU A 183 -9.19 6.58 19.84
N SER A 184 -9.63 5.50 20.48
CA SER A 184 -8.72 4.47 21.00
C SER A 184 -8.06 3.68 19.87
N ILE A 185 -8.80 3.39 18.79
CA ILE A 185 -8.26 2.68 17.62
C ILE A 185 -7.27 3.57 16.88
N VAL A 186 -7.65 4.81 16.58
CA VAL A 186 -6.76 5.79 15.92
C VAL A 186 -5.51 6.01 16.77
N GLY A 187 -5.69 6.26 18.09
CA GLY A 187 -4.58 6.50 19.01
C GLY A 187 -3.61 5.33 19.11
N ALA A 188 -4.10 4.08 19.11
CA ALA A 188 -3.27 2.88 19.12
C ALA A 188 -2.46 2.75 17.82
N ASN A 189 -3.07 2.99 16.65
CA ASN A 189 -2.37 2.97 15.36
C ASN A 189 -1.31 4.08 15.28
N VAL A 190 -1.63 5.30 15.73
CA VAL A 190 -0.68 6.43 15.78
C VAL A 190 0.49 6.11 16.69
N LEU A 191 0.24 5.59 17.90
CA LEU A 191 1.30 5.20 18.83
C LEU A 191 2.22 4.14 18.23
N LEU A 192 1.64 3.10 17.60
CA LEU A 192 2.43 2.04 16.97
C LEU A 192 3.26 2.56 15.80
N PHE A 193 2.71 3.45 14.97
CA PHE A 193 3.45 4.12 13.91
C PHE A 193 4.68 4.87 14.46
N PHE A 194 4.50 5.71 15.49
CA PHE A 194 5.62 6.45 16.07
C PHE A 194 6.66 5.53 16.72
N LEU A 195 6.26 4.46 17.37
CA LEU A 195 7.17 3.47 17.95
C LEU A 195 7.99 2.77 16.85
N ALA A 196 7.32 2.34 15.76
CA ALA A 196 7.99 1.69 14.63
C ALA A 196 8.99 2.63 13.95
N MET A 197 8.57 3.88 13.65
CA MET A 197 9.45 4.87 13.02
C MET A 197 10.63 5.28 13.92
N SER A 198 10.39 5.47 15.21
CA SER A 198 11.44 5.86 16.15
C SER A 198 12.49 4.76 16.33
N GLY A 199 12.06 3.51 16.43
CA GLY A 199 12.97 2.37 16.54
C GLY A 199 13.78 2.20 15.28
N GLU A 200 13.18 2.34 14.10
CA GLU A 200 13.88 2.28 12.81
C GLU A 200 14.94 3.39 12.69
N ALA A 201 14.60 4.62 13.08
CA ALA A 201 15.55 5.74 13.10
C ALA A 201 16.73 5.49 14.05
N LEU A 202 16.53 4.69 15.11
CA LEU A 202 17.60 4.25 16.02
C LEU A 202 18.39 3.04 15.49
N GLY A 203 18.01 2.46 14.34
CA GLY A 203 18.68 1.32 13.71
C GLY A 203 18.34 -0.03 14.34
N VAL A 204 17.13 -0.17 14.91
CA VAL A 204 16.69 -1.40 15.58
C VAL A 204 15.83 -2.30 14.67
N HIS A 205 15.61 -1.93 13.40
CA HIS A 205 14.78 -2.65 12.41
C HIS A 205 13.39 -3.02 12.96
N THR A 206 12.72 -2.03 13.56
CA THR A 206 11.47 -2.23 14.29
C THR A 206 10.25 -2.32 13.38
N MET A 207 10.32 -1.85 12.15
CA MET A 207 9.20 -1.90 11.21
C MET A 207 8.70 -3.34 11.00
N ASP A 208 9.62 -4.29 10.76
CA ASP A 208 9.27 -5.71 10.60
C ASP A 208 8.87 -6.35 11.91
N LEU A 209 9.56 -6.02 13.01
CA LEU A 209 9.26 -6.56 14.33
C LEU A 209 7.84 -6.19 14.78
N PHE A 210 7.45 -4.94 14.60
CA PHE A 210 6.12 -4.48 15.00
C PHE A 210 4.99 -4.98 14.10
N ARG A 211 5.24 -5.54 12.93
CA ARG A 211 4.21 -6.18 12.09
C ARG A 211 3.49 -7.30 12.84
N ILE A 212 4.17 -8.03 13.73
CA ILE A 212 3.56 -9.07 14.57
C ILE A 212 2.44 -8.51 15.46
N VAL A 213 2.57 -7.26 15.93
CA VAL A 213 1.56 -6.58 16.74
C VAL A 213 0.59 -5.80 15.86
N TYR A 214 1.08 -5.24 14.77
CA TYR A 214 0.33 -4.40 13.86
C TYR A 214 -0.84 -5.13 13.18
N TYR A 215 -0.63 -6.31 12.58
CA TYR A 215 -1.70 -7.03 11.90
C TYR A 215 -2.84 -7.49 12.82
N PRO A 216 -2.59 -8.05 14.03
CA PRO A 216 -3.65 -8.29 15.01
C PRO A 216 -4.38 -7.02 15.45
N LEU A 217 -3.66 -5.90 15.65
CA LEU A 217 -4.26 -4.62 16.01
C LEU A 217 -5.21 -4.13 14.90
N LEU A 218 -4.78 -4.20 13.63
CA LEU A 218 -5.63 -3.88 12.48
C LEU A 218 -6.87 -4.78 12.44
N ALA A 219 -6.69 -6.10 12.51
CA ALA A 219 -7.79 -7.05 12.42
C ALA A 219 -8.85 -6.80 13.50
N VAL A 220 -8.42 -6.54 14.73
CA VAL A 220 -9.33 -6.24 15.84
C VAL A 220 -9.92 -4.83 15.70
N GLY A 221 -9.10 -3.83 15.41
CA GLY A 221 -9.52 -2.43 15.28
C GLY A 221 -10.51 -2.22 14.15
N ASP A 222 -10.15 -2.69 12.95
CA ASP A 222 -11.00 -2.56 11.76
C ASP A 222 -12.27 -3.44 11.88
N GLY A 223 -12.18 -4.62 12.49
CA GLY A 223 -13.34 -5.46 12.81
C GLY A 223 -14.33 -4.77 13.76
N LEU A 224 -13.84 -4.11 14.80
CA LEU A 224 -14.68 -3.32 15.73
C LEU A 224 -15.28 -2.10 15.03
N ALA A 225 -14.49 -1.36 14.26
CA ALA A 225 -14.96 -0.20 13.51
C ALA A 225 -16.05 -0.60 12.50
N PHE A 226 -15.85 -1.69 11.77
CA PHE A 226 -16.82 -2.26 10.85
C PHE A 226 -18.12 -2.67 11.57
N TYR A 227 -18.01 -3.35 12.71
CA TYR A 227 -19.17 -3.70 13.53
C TYR A 227 -19.96 -2.45 13.99
N TRP A 228 -19.28 -1.39 14.43
CA TRP A 228 -19.94 -0.15 14.83
C TRP A 228 -20.60 0.54 13.63
N CYS A 229 -20.01 0.51 12.45
CA CYS A 229 -20.63 1.01 11.23
C CYS A 229 -21.89 0.23 10.85
N ILE A 230 -21.90 -1.11 10.99
CA ILE A 230 -23.12 -1.93 10.80
C ILE A 230 -24.20 -1.52 11.78
N ARG A 231 -23.87 -1.34 13.05
CA ARG A 231 -24.82 -0.92 14.08
C ARG A 231 -25.41 0.46 13.75
N ALA A 232 -24.56 1.44 13.44
CA ALA A 232 -25.02 2.78 13.08
C ALA A 232 -25.87 2.78 11.79
N ALA A 233 -25.52 1.96 10.80
CA ALA A 233 -26.32 1.78 9.59
C ALA A 233 -27.72 1.22 9.88
N ARG A 234 -27.84 0.30 10.84
CA ARG A 234 -29.15 -0.23 11.31
C ARG A 234 -29.97 0.82 12.06
N GLU A 235 -29.30 1.77 12.71
CA GLU A 235 -29.93 2.94 13.37
C GLU A 235 -30.32 4.05 12.37
N GLY A 236 -30.10 3.83 11.05
CA GLY A 236 -30.50 4.77 9.99
C GLY A 236 -29.40 5.71 9.50
N ALA A 237 -28.15 5.59 9.98
CA ALA A 237 -27.04 6.40 9.50
C ALA A 237 -26.66 6.03 8.05
N VAL A 238 -27.06 6.90 7.10
CA VAL A 238 -26.92 6.65 5.65
C VAL A 238 -25.46 6.50 5.24
N LEU A 239 -24.58 7.38 5.70
CA LEU A 239 -23.15 7.34 5.36
C LEU A 239 -22.45 6.12 5.97
N CYS A 240 -22.84 5.70 7.19
CA CYS A 240 -22.31 4.46 7.77
C CYS A 240 -22.73 3.24 6.94
N ARG A 241 -23.88 3.25 6.29
CA ARG A 241 -24.29 2.20 5.35
C ARG A 241 -23.46 2.23 4.08
N ALA A 242 -23.19 3.41 3.55
CA ALA A 242 -22.41 3.58 2.31
C ALA A 242 -20.94 3.18 2.48
N VAL A 243 -20.35 3.41 3.67
CA VAL A 243 -18.93 3.07 3.94
C VAL A 243 -18.70 1.58 4.16
N LEU A 244 -19.76 0.77 4.40
CA LEU A 244 -19.59 -0.68 4.62
C LEU A 244 -18.97 -1.41 3.41
N ALA A 245 -19.40 -1.05 2.18
CA ALA A 245 -18.89 -1.71 0.98
C ALA A 245 -17.40 -1.47 0.76
N PRO A 246 -16.87 -0.22 0.77
CA PRO A 246 -15.45 0.00 0.65
C PRO A 246 -14.64 -0.59 1.80
N THR A 247 -15.11 -0.46 3.05
CA THR A 247 -14.40 -1.05 4.20
C THR A 247 -14.28 -2.57 4.04
N ALA A 248 -15.38 -3.25 3.69
CA ALA A 248 -15.36 -4.69 3.43
C ALA A 248 -14.43 -5.06 2.26
N ALA A 249 -14.42 -4.26 1.19
CA ALA A 249 -13.56 -4.48 0.03
C ALA A 249 -12.08 -4.34 0.40
N PHE A 250 -11.69 -3.28 1.10
CA PHE A 250 -10.31 -3.09 1.54
C PHE A 250 -9.86 -4.16 2.54
N MET A 251 -10.72 -4.55 3.49
CA MET A 251 -10.41 -5.65 4.40
C MET A 251 -10.22 -6.97 3.64
N PHE A 252 -11.12 -7.30 2.71
CA PHE A 252 -11.04 -8.53 1.93
C PHE A 252 -9.78 -8.58 1.07
N PHE A 253 -9.52 -7.53 0.26
CA PHE A 253 -8.37 -7.49 -0.62
C PHE A 253 -7.06 -7.35 0.17
N GLY A 254 -7.03 -6.60 1.27
CA GLY A 254 -5.86 -6.49 2.13
C GLY A 254 -5.49 -7.83 2.80
N ILE A 255 -6.48 -8.61 3.24
CA ILE A 255 -6.26 -9.97 3.76
C ILE A 255 -5.75 -10.88 2.64
N LEU A 256 -6.36 -10.80 1.45
CA LEU A 256 -5.95 -11.60 0.30
C LEU A 256 -4.50 -11.33 -0.10
N ASP A 257 -4.10 -10.06 -0.17
CA ASP A 257 -2.72 -9.66 -0.47
C ASP A 257 -1.75 -10.11 0.62
N GLY A 258 -2.15 -9.97 1.89
CA GLY A 258 -1.37 -10.47 3.03
C GLY A 258 -1.18 -11.99 3.00
N MET A 259 -2.21 -12.74 2.62
CA MET A 259 -2.13 -14.19 2.45
C MET A 259 -1.29 -14.57 1.24
N ASP A 260 -1.46 -13.87 0.12
CA ASP A 260 -0.71 -14.14 -1.10
C ASP A 260 0.79 -13.95 -0.90
N GLY A 261 1.20 -12.92 -0.17
CA GLY A 261 2.60 -12.68 0.20
C GLY A 261 3.25 -13.81 1.01
N HIS A 262 2.44 -14.70 1.64
CA HIS A 262 2.93 -15.83 2.42
C HIS A 262 2.74 -17.19 1.72
N PHE A 263 1.63 -17.36 1.00
CA PHE A 263 1.18 -18.64 0.46
C PHE A 263 1.21 -18.73 -1.06
N TYR A 264 1.53 -17.64 -1.75
CA TYR A 264 1.56 -17.58 -3.22
C TYR A 264 0.28 -18.12 -3.85
N LEU A 265 -0.87 -17.62 -3.38
CA LEU A 265 -2.19 -18.11 -3.79
C LEU A 265 -2.57 -17.68 -5.21
N LEU A 266 -2.08 -16.53 -5.65
CA LEU A 266 -2.42 -15.94 -6.93
C LEU A 266 -1.35 -16.23 -7.99
N PRO A 267 -1.75 -16.51 -9.24
CA PRO A 267 -0.81 -16.78 -10.34
C PRO A 267 -0.08 -15.52 -10.84
N TRP A 268 -0.47 -14.36 -10.34
CA TRP A 268 0.13 -13.05 -10.63
C TRP A 268 0.59 -12.39 -9.33
N ARG A 269 1.58 -11.53 -9.44
CA ARG A 269 2.19 -10.85 -8.27
C ARG A 269 1.70 -9.41 -8.10
N THR A 270 0.45 -9.14 -8.44
CA THR A 270 -0.14 -7.83 -8.27
C THR A 270 -0.91 -7.74 -6.97
N PHE A 271 -0.79 -6.60 -6.28
CA PHE A 271 -1.67 -6.30 -5.16
C PHE A 271 -3.13 -6.20 -5.63
N THR A 272 -4.04 -6.82 -4.91
CA THR A 272 -5.48 -6.75 -5.17
C THR A 272 -6.16 -5.61 -4.41
N THR A 273 -5.56 -5.13 -3.32
CA THR A 273 -6.05 -3.99 -2.52
C THR A 273 -6.39 -2.74 -3.35
N PRO A 274 -5.65 -2.38 -4.44
CA PRO A 274 -6.04 -1.26 -5.31
C PRO A 274 -7.46 -1.35 -5.86
N ILE A 275 -8.01 -2.54 -6.01
CA ILE A 275 -9.38 -2.74 -6.50
C ILE A 275 -10.42 -2.15 -5.53
N GLY A 276 -10.10 -2.08 -4.24
CA GLY A 276 -10.96 -1.48 -3.22
C GLY A 276 -11.33 -0.02 -3.49
N ILE A 277 -10.51 0.71 -4.29
CA ILE A 277 -10.76 2.12 -4.60
C ILE A 277 -12.08 2.33 -5.37
N TYR A 278 -12.51 1.35 -6.16
CA TYR A 278 -13.77 1.45 -6.90
C TYR A 278 -14.98 1.36 -5.97
N ALA A 279 -14.91 0.56 -4.91
CA ALA A 279 -15.92 0.56 -3.86
C ALA A 279 -15.89 1.89 -3.05
N PHE A 280 -14.70 2.45 -2.84
CA PHE A 280 -14.55 3.74 -2.19
C PHE A 280 -15.12 4.89 -3.03
N MET A 281 -15.02 4.83 -4.35
CA MET A 281 -15.67 5.79 -5.26
C MET A 281 -17.18 5.82 -5.07
N TYR A 282 -17.82 4.67 -4.85
CA TYR A 282 -19.24 4.62 -4.52
C TYR A 282 -19.56 5.38 -3.22
N PHE A 283 -18.74 5.20 -2.19
CA PHE A 283 -18.90 5.94 -0.92
C PHE A 283 -18.79 7.46 -1.12
N VAL A 284 -17.80 7.89 -1.89
CA VAL A 284 -17.62 9.31 -2.23
C VAL A 284 -18.87 9.86 -2.94
N ILE A 285 -19.42 9.12 -3.89
CA ILE A 285 -20.67 9.52 -4.59
C ILE A 285 -21.84 9.66 -3.59
N GLU A 286 -21.99 8.76 -2.64
CA GLU A 286 -23.05 8.84 -1.63
C GLU A 286 -22.88 10.04 -0.68
N ILE A 287 -21.65 10.40 -0.32
CA ILE A 287 -21.37 11.63 0.43
C ILE A 287 -21.87 12.86 -0.35
N LEU A 288 -21.52 12.96 -1.63
CA LEU A 288 -21.93 14.08 -2.46
C LEU A 288 -23.45 14.15 -2.64
N ARG A 289 -24.09 12.99 -2.79
CA ARG A 289 -25.58 12.89 -2.86
C ARG A 289 -26.23 13.35 -1.56
N GLN A 290 -25.68 12.96 -0.42
CA GLN A 290 -26.23 13.34 0.88
C GLN A 290 -26.11 14.85 1.09
N GLN A 291 -24.95 15.44 0.82
CA GLN A 291 -24.77 16.89 0.91
C GLN A 291 -25.77 17.64 0.03
N LEU A 292 -25.93 17.23 -1.23
CA LEU A 292 -26.90 17.85 -2.14
C LEU A 292 -28.36 17.75 -1.66
N ARG A 293 -28.71 16.68 -0.95
CA ARG A 293 -30.04 16.56 -0.32
C ARG A 293 -30.20 17.54 0.82
N ASP A 294 -29.20 17.61 1.70
CA ASP A 294 -29.21 18.51 2.86
C ASP A 294 -29.32 19.98 2.42
N GLU A 295 -28.60 20.38 1.37
CA GLU A 295 -28.67 21.74 0.80
C GLU A 295 -30.04 22.03 0.20
N ARG A 296 -30.66 21.08 -0.53
CA ARG A 296 -32.00 21.24 -1.08
C ARG A 296 -33.08 21.34 0.01
N GLU A 297 -32.98 20.56 1.06
CA GLU A 297 -33.91 20.64 2.20
C GLU A 297 -33.80 21.98 2.93
N LEU A 298 -32.58 22.50 3.10
CA LEU A 298 -32.37 23.83 3.64
C LEU A 298 -32.98 24.91 2.76
N ALA A 299 -32.76 24.86 1.45
CA ALA A 299 -33.31 25.83 0.49
C ALA A 299 -34.86 25.79 0.41
N MET A 300 -35.50 24.65 0.71
CA MET A 300 -36.96 24.55 0.75
C MET A 300 -37.57 25.06 2.07
N ARG A 301 -36.78 25.22 3.12
CA ARG A 301 -37.23 25.72 4.43
C ARG A 301 -37.06 27.25 4.58
N THR A 302 -36.25 27.86 3.74
CA THR A 302 -36.06 29.32 3.66
C THR A 302 -36.98 29.94 2.62
#